data_37a8677811ac52c2851df77ace1b526d
#
_entry.id   37a8677811ac52c2851df77ace1b526d
#
_cell.length_a   1.000
_cell.length_b   1.000
_cell.length_c   1.000
_cell.angle_alpha   90.00
_cell.angle_beta   90.00
_cell.angle_gamma   90.00
#
_symmetry.space_group_name_H-M   'P 1'
#
loop_
_entity.id
_entity.type
_entity.pdbx_description
1 polymer ?
#
loop_
_entity_poly.entity_id
_entity_poly.type
_entity_poly.pdbx_seq_one_letter_code
_entity_poly.pdbx_strand_id
1 'polypeptide(L)'
;DGQIIKIFDPTVHTRIDKAIPEGEEASSLRRENIDKRWVPCYRPMVITGGELALEMLDLKYNEDAKFYEAPLHIKALNGTFLIDDFGRQKVAPEDILNRWIVPLNSRVDYLNLHTGKSITVPFDELVIFSTNLHPNDLMDPAFQRRIAYKLETVEPPEDLFRKVFEGMAKKAGLELTDE
;
A
#
# COMPACT_ATOMS: atom_id res chain seq x y z
N ASP A 1 25.79 -0.93 -9.41
CA ASP A 1 26.24 0.43 -9.10
C ASP A 1 26.46 0.71 -7.58
N GLY A 2 26.26 -0.30 -6.71
CA GLY A 2 26.54 -0.17 -5.26
C GLY A 2 25.58 0.73 -4.48
N GLN A 3 24.46 1.14 -5.08
CA GLN A 3 23.46 1.96 -4.39
C GLN A 3 22.52 1.07 -3.57
N ILE A 4 22.20 1.48 -2.36
CA ILE A 4 21.33 0.76 -1.45
C ILE A 4 19.98 1.47 -1.39
N ILE A 5 18.90 0.74 -1.59
CA ILE A 5 17.53 1.19 -1.39
C ILE A 5 16.94 0.43 -0.20
N LYS A 6 16.57 1.15 0.84
CA LYS A 6 15.95 0.59 2.03
C LYS A 6 14.44 0.54 1.82
N ILE A 7 13.92 -0.69 1.71
CA ILE A 7 12.48 -0.93 1.55
C ILE A 7 11.83 -1.22 2.91
N PHE A 8 12.48 -2.06 3.74
CA PHE A 8 11.93 -2.44 5.04
C PHE A 8 11.76 -1.21 5.95
N ASP A 9 10.53 -1.04 6.42
CA ASP A 9 10.13 0.00 7.35
C ASP A 9 9.26 -0.64 8.45
N PRO A 10 9.71 -0.64 9.72
CA PRO A 10 8.97 -1.30 10.79
C PRO A 10 7.61 -0.66 11.11
N THR A 11 7.33 0.54 10.59
CA THR A 11 6.03 1.20 10.76
C THR A 11 4.95 0.63 9.85
N VAL A 12 5.32 0.02 8.73
CA VAL A 12 4.40 -0.57 7.74
C VAL A 12 4.63 -2.06 7.50
N HIS A 13 5.82 -2.59 7.83
CA HIS A 13 6.15 -4.00 7.62
C HIS A 13 6.15 -4.77 8.94
N THR A 14 5.29 -5.76 9.04
CA THR A 14 5.29 -6.70 10.15
C THR A 14 6.19 -7.88 9.80
N ARG A 15 7.28 -8.03 10.56
CA ARG A 15 8.22 -9.14 10.40
C ARG A 15 7.57 -10.46 10.74
N ILE A 16 7.89 -11.50 9.97
CA ILE A 16 7.53 -12.88 10.30
C ILE A 16 8.64 -13.44 11.18
N ASP A 17 8.37 -13.52 12.47
CA ASP A 17 9.19 -14.30 13.38
C ASP A 17 8.84 -15.76 13.16
N LYS A 18 9.70 -16.49 12.41
CA LYS A 18 9.56 -17.94 12.34
C LYS A 18 9.77 -18.49 13.75
N ALA A 19 8.69 -18.85 14.41
CA ALA A 19 8.77 -19.81 15.48
C ALA A 19 9.47 -21.06 14.89
N ILE A 20 10.64 -21.38 15.38
CA ILE A 20 11.31 -22.65 15.04
C ILE A 20 10.38 -23.70 15.64
N PRO A 21 9.82 -24.65 14.86
CA PRO A 21 9.03 -25.71 15.44
C PRO A 21 9.90 -26.40 16.49
N GLU A 22 9.45 -26.43 17.74
CA GLU A 22 10.08 -27.23 18.77
C GLU A 22 9.95 -28.69 18.32
N GLY A 23 11.06 -29.36 18.00
CA GLY A 23 11.09 -30.77 17.71
C GLY A 23 11.70 -31.22 16.38
N GLU A 24 11.89 -30.37 15.40
CA GLU A 24 12.75 -30.72 14.28
C GLU A 24 14.15 -30.16 14.55
N GLU A 25 15.15 -31.06 14.63
CA GLU A 25 16.54 -30.67 14.54
C GLU A 25 16.72 -29.89 13.24
N ALA A 26 16.59 -28.58 13.35
CA ALA A 26 16.85 -27.67 12.24
C ALA A 26 18.32 -27.86 11.88
N SER A 27 18.56 -28.70 10.87
CA SER A 27 19.91 -28.91 10.35
C SER A 27 20.53 -27.53 10.16
N SER A 28 21.66 -27.31 10.81
CA SER A 28 22.43 -26.06 10.79
C SER A 28 22.66 -25.54 9.36
N LEU A 29 22.57 -26.40 8.37
CA LEU A 29 22.70 -26.15 6.94
C LEU A 29 21.56 -25.35 6.32
N ARG A 30 20.35 -25.28 6.90
CA ARG A 30 19.26 -24.45 6.38
C ARG A 30 19.29 -22.98 6.85
N ARG A 31 20.03 -22.66 7.90
CA ARG A 31 20.19 -21.29 8.42
C ARG A 31 21.18 -20.45 7.63
N GLU A 32 22.10 -21.05 6.90
CA GLU A 32 23.21 -20.37 6.24
C GLU A 32 22.86 -19.72 4.90
N ASN A 33 21.72 -20.05 4.29
CA ASN A 33 21.37 -19.59 2.93
C ASN A 33 20.35 -18.43 2.85
N ILE A 34 19.96 -17.84 3.96
CA ILE A 34 19.11 -16.65 3.90
C ILE A 34 20.00 -15.42 3.84
N ASP A 35 19.94 -14.72 2.72
CA ASP A 35 20.61 -13.44 2.56
C ASP A 35 20.13 -12.47 3.64
N LYS A 36 21.04 -12.05 4.50
CA LYS A 36 20.77 -11.17 5.65
C LYS A 36 20.26 -9.78 5.25
N ARG A 37 20.33 -9.42 3.97
CA ARG A 37 19.76 -8.18 3.43
C ARG A 37 18.23 -8.24 3.34
N TRP A 38 17.61 -9.43 3.41
CA TRP A 38 16.18 -9.63 3.30
C TRP A 38 15.56 -9.98 4.65
N VAL A 39 14.43 -9.33 4.92
CA VAL A 39 13.62 -9.58 6.11
C VAL A 39 12.30 -10.20 5.68
N PRO A 40 11.95 -11.41 6.13
CA PRO A 40 10.64 -11.99 5.83
C PRO A 40 9.55 -11.19 6.54
N CYS A 41 8.55 -10.74 5.77
CA CYS A 41 7.45 -9.91 6.26
C CYS A 41 6.11 -10.45 5.77
N TYR A 42 5.05 -10.18 6.52
CA TYR A 42 3.71 -10.29 5.99
C TYR A 42 3.53 -9.27 4.85
N ARG A 43 2.54 -9.52 3.98
CA ARG A 43 2.21 -8.57 2.92
C ARG A 43 1.85 -7.23 3.54
N PRO A 44 2.52 -6.14 3.15
CA PRO A 44 2.30 -4.83 3.77
C PRO A 44 0.96 -4.24 3.34
N MET A 45 0.43 -3.39 4.19
CA MET A 45 -0.66 -2.49 3.84
C MET A 45 -0.22 -1.07 4.19
N VAL A 46 0.00 -0.28 3.15
CA VAL A 46 0.36 1.14 3.29
C VAL A 46 -0.88 1.96 3.05
N ILE A 47 -1.25 2.80 4.00
CA ILE A 47 -2.41 3.69 3.93
C ILE A 47 -1.89 5.11 3.98
N THR A 48 -2.39 5.96 3.09
CA THR A 48 -2.11 7.39 3.07
C THR A 48 -3.38 8.15 2.75
N GLY A 49 -3.51 9.36 3.27
CA GLY A 49 -4.67 10.22 3.10
C GLY A 49 -4.31 11.58 2.52
N GLY A 50 -4.83 12.64 3.13
CA GLY A 50 -4.62 14.03 2.69
C GLY A 50 -3.18 14.52 2.75
N GLU A 51 -2.30 13.83 3.50
CA GLU A 51 -0.87 14.15 3.60
C GLU A 51 -0.06 13.74 2.38
N LEU A 52 -0.60 12.88 1.49
CA LEU A 52 0.13 12.37 0.33
C LEU A 52 0.63 13.53 -0.55
N ALA A 53 1.92 13.51 -0.82
CA ALA A 53 2.61 14.44 -1.70
C ALA A 53 3.41 13.66 -2.76
N LEU A 54 3.69 14.29 -3.91
CA LEU A 54 4.41 13.63 -5.02
C LEU A 54 5.80 13.15 -4.61
N GLU A 55 6.48 13.89 -3.73
CA GLU A 55 7.80 13.55 -3.24
C GLU A 55 7.82 12.24 -2.41
N MET A 56 6.67 11.83 -1.88
CA MET A 56 6.52 10.55 -1.18
C MET A 56 6.45 9.36 -2.14
N LEU A 57 6.27 9.63 -3.44
CA LEU A 57 6.25 8.65 -4.52
C LEU A 57 7.60 8.55 -5.27
N ASP A 58 8.63 9.24 -4.78
CA ASP A 58 9.97 9.21 -5.34
C ASP A 58 11.01 8.75 -4.30
N LEU A 59 12.19 8.33 -4.79
CA LEU A 59 13.30 7.95 -3.91
C LEU A 59 13.82 9.17 -3.15
N LYS A 60 14.00 9.02 -1.84
CA LYS A 60 14.62 10.03 -1.01
C LYS A 60 16.03 9.61 -0.62
N TYR A 61 17.03 10.33 -1.07
CA TYR A 61 18.42 10.05 -0.71
C TYR A 61 18.75 10.63 0.68
N ASN A 62 19.32 9.79 1.53
CA ASN A 62 19.85 10.19 2.84
C ASN A 62 21.36 10.39 2.69
N GLU A 63 21.81 11.64 2.79
CA GLU A 63 23.22 12.01 2.59
C GLU A 63 24.12 11.49 3.70
N ASP A 64 23.62 11.43 4.93
CA ASP A 64 24.41 10.97 6.09
C ASP A 64 24.59 9.46 6.08
N ALA A 65 23.51 8.74 5.83
CA ALA A 65 23.52 7.28 5.86
C ALA A 65 23.84 6.61 4.51
N LYS A 66 23.99 7.41 3.42
CA LYS A 66 24.37 6.95 2.08
C LYS A 66 23.48 5.86 1.49
N PHE A 67 22.18 5.94 1.74
CA PHE A 67 21.18 5.05 1.12
C PHE A 67 19.95 5.84 0.70
N TYR A 68 19.09 5.19 -0.09
CA TYR A 68 17.78 5.72 -0.48
C TYR A 68 16.69 5.12 0.40
N GLU A 69 15.79 5.95 0.89
CA GLU A 69 14.49 5.50 1.39
C GLU A 69 13.58 5.23 0.20
N ALA A 70 12.94 4.05 0.21
CA ALA A 70 11.97 3.68 -0.81
C ALA A 70 10.70 4.54 -0.69
N PRO A 71 10.06 4.91 -1.82
CA PRO A 71 8.78 5.57 -1.81
C PRO A 71 7.66 4.66 -1.26
N LEU A 72 6.54 5.26 -0.87
CA LEU A 72 5.45 4.57 -0.18
C LEU A 72 4.90 3.36 -0.97
N HIS A 73 4.72 3.50 -2.29
CA HIS A 73 4.22 2.42 -3.13
C HIS A 73 5.22 1.26 -3.22
N ILE A 74 6.52 1.53 -3.23
CA ILE A 74 7.55 0.47 -3.18
C ILE A 74 7.57 -0.24 -1.82
N LYS A 75 7.27 0.48 -0.73
CA LYS A 75 7.07 -0.17 0.57
C LYS A 75 5.82 -1.06 0.59
N ALA A 76 4.85 -0.82 -0.30
CA ALA A 76 3.64 -1.62 -0.45
C ALA A 76 3.78 -2.83 -1.41
N LEU A 77 4.96 -3.07 -1.99
CA LEU A 77 5.18 -4.16 -2.95
C LEU A 77 4.65 -5.50 -2.45
N ASN A 78 3.99 -6.25 -3.32
CA ASN A 78 3.29 -7.51 -3.03
C ASN A 78 2.16 -7.40 -1.98
N GLY A 79 1.80 -6.19 -1.58
CA GLY A 79 0.74 -5.89 -0.62
C GLY A 79 -0.30 -4.95 -1.18
N THR A 80 -0.76 -4.01 -0.36
CA THR A 80 -1.81 -3.06 -0.71
C THR A 80 -1.33 -1.63 -0.45
N PHE A 81 -1.57 -0.76 -1.41
CA PHE A 81 -1.42 0.68 -1.27
C PHE A 81 -2.79 1.34 -1.35
N LEU A 82 -3.28 1.85 -0.23
CA LEU A 82 -4.57 2.52 -0.12
C LEU A 82 -4.36 4.03 -0.04
N ILE A 83 -4.97 4.76 -0.97
CA ILE A 83 -5.08 6.22 -0.90
C ILE A 83 -6.50 6.54 -0.43
N ASP A 84 -6.61 6.95 0.81
CA ASP A 84 -7.88 7.31 1.43
C ASP A 84 -8.23 8.77 1.16
N ASP A 85 -9.52 9.07 1.13
CA ASP A 85 -10.04 10.41 0.79
C ASP A 85 -9.43 10.98 -0.51
N PHE A 86 -9.26 10.12 -1.55
CA PHE A 86 -8.66 10.54 -2.80
C PHE A 86 -9.42 11.72 -3.43
N GLY A 87 -8.67 12.75 -3.78
CA GLY A 87 -9.20 14.04 -4.23
C GLY A 87 -9.18 15.12 -3.14
N ARG A 88 -8.75 14.79 -1.92
CA ARG A 88 -8.59 15.73 -0.81
C ARG A 88 -7.14 15.96 -0.38
N GLN A 89 -6.20 15.40 -1.15
CA GLN A 89 -4.77 15.64 -0.97
C GLN A 89 -4.42 17.10 -1.26
N LYS A 90 -3.26 17.54 -0.77
CA LYS A 90 -2.69 18.86 -1.11
C LYS A 90 -2.27 18.95 -2.57
N VAL A 91 -1.98 17.81 -3.19
CA VAL A 91 -1.62 17.67 -4.60
C VAL A 91 -2.90 17.41 -5.41
N ALA A 92 -2.98 17.99 -6.60
CA ALA A 92 -4.12 17.74 -7.47
C ALA A 92 -4.20 16.23 -7.82
N PRO A 93 -5.42 15.64 -7.84
CA PRO A 93 -5.59 14.23 -8.19
C PRO A 93 -4.95 13.85 -9.52
N GLU A 94 -5.04 14.75 -10.51
CA GLU A 94 -4.46 14.56 -11.84
C GLU A 94 -2.93 14.37 -11.80
N ASP A 95 -2.22 15.05 -10.90
CA ASP A 95 -0.76 14.92 -10.79
C ASP A 95 -0.36 13.54 -10.26
N ILE A 96 -1.08 13.03 -9.26
CA ILE A 96 -0.87 11.66 -8.73
C ILE A 96 -1.19 10.64 -9.82
N LEU A 97 -2.32 10.83 -10.52
CA LEU A 97 -2.76 9.93 -11.56
C LEU A 97 -1.78 9.93 -12.75
N ASN A 98 -1.30 11.10 -13.17
CA ASN A 98 -0.30 11.23 -14.23
C ASN A 98 1.02 10.55 -13.87
N ARG A 99 1.45 10.64 -12.61
CA ARG A 99 2.65 9.94 -12.12
C ARG A 99 2.49 8.43 -12.24
N TRP A 100 1.26 7.91 -12.13
CA TRP A 100 0.99 6.46 -12.13
C TRP A 100 0.41 5.89 -13.43
N ILE A 101 0.34 6.68 -14.50
CA ILE A 101 -0.08 6.18 -15.81
C ILE A 101 0.74 4.95 -16.23
N VAL A 102 2.07 5.06 -16.16
CA VAL A 102 2.96 3.97 -16.57
C VAL A 102 2.91 2.79 -15.60
N PRO A 103 3.05 2.98 -14.28
CA PRO A 103 2.94 1.90 -13.31
C PRO A 103 1.65 1.08 -13.43
N LEU A 104 0.50 1.73 -13.53
CA LEU A 104 -0.78 1.04 -13.64
C LEU A 104 -0.95 0.26 -14.97
N ASN A 105 -0.36 0.76 -16.06
CA ASN A 105 -0.45 0.08 -17.36
C ASN A 105 0.55 -1.05 -17.51
N SER A 106 1.80 -0.80 -17.14
CA SER A 106 2.95 -1.65 -17.51
C SER A 106 3.46 -2.48 -16.34
N ARG A 107 2.91 -2.28 -15.13
CA ARG A 107 3.34 -2.96 -13.91
C ARG A 107 4.82 -2.76 -13.60
N VAL A 108 5.36 -1.63 -14.00
CA VAL A 108 6.72 -1.18 -13.69
C VAL A 108 6.72 0.31 -13.38
N ASP A 109 7.60 0.72 -12.51
CA ASP A 109 7.87 2.13 -12.22
C ASP A 109 9.31 2.48 -12.52
N TYR A 110 9.56 3.75 -12.81
CA TYR A 110 10.88 4.33 -13.08
C TYR A 110 11.22 5.32 -11.97
N LEU A 111 12.23 4.99 -11.19
CA LEU A 111 12.68 5.83 -10.10
C LEU A 111 14.05 6.44 -10.43
N ASN A 112 14.21 7.71 -10.11
CA ASN A 112 15.44 8.44 -10.41
C ASN A 112 16.36 8.48 -9.18
N LEU A 113 17.63 8.14 -9.40
CA LEU A 113 18.67 8.31 -8.41
C LEU A 113 19.18 9.78 -8.44
N HIS A 114 19.70 10.27 -7.33
CA HIS A 114 20.31 11.60 -7.26
C HIS A 114 21.47 11.80 -8.25
N THR A 115 22.06 10.70 -8.73
CA THR A 115 23.09 10.69 -9.77
C THR A 115 22.56 10.94 -11.19
N GLY A 116 21.25 11.11 -11.36
CA GLY A 116 20.58 11.24 -12.67
C GLY A 116 20.31 9.92 -13.40
N LYS A 117 20.72 8.78 -12.83
CA LYS A 117 20.37 7.46 -13.39
C LYS A 117 18.95 7.06 -12.97
N SER A 118 18.21 6.45 -13.92
CA SER A 118 16.92 5.83 -13.61
C SER A 118 17.06 4.32 -13.39
N ILE A 119 16.27 3.80 -12.50
CA ILE A 119 16.12 2.36 -12.26
C ILE A 119 14.68 1.94 -12.52
N THR A 120 14.50 0.72 -13.00
CA THR A 120 13.18 0.12 -13.20
C THR A 120 12.89 -0.78 -12.00
N VAL A 121 11.70 -0.63 -11.43
CA VAL A 121 11.22 -1.43 -10.30
C VAL A 121 9.86 -2.06 -10.65
N PRO A 122 9.53 -3.25 -10.13
CA PRO A 122 8.19 -3.81 -10.31
C PRO A 122 7.14 -2.94 -9.60
N PHE A 123 5.89 -3.01 -10.08
CA PHE A 123 4.72 -2.36 -9.50
C PHE A 123 3.64 -3.44 -9.30
N ASP A 124 3.83 -4.24 -8.25
CA ASP A 124 3.06 -5.48 -7.99
C ASP A 124 2.11 -5.34 -6.80
N GLU A 125 1.88 -4.13 -6.33
CA GLU A 125 0.91 -3.85 -5.28
C GLU A 125 -0.52 -3.72 -5.82
N LEU A 126 -1.49 -4.00 -4.97
CA LEU A 126 -2.89 -3.67 -5.18
C LEU A 126 -3.10 -2.20 -4.78
N VAL A 127 -3.38 -1.34 -5.76
CA VAL A 127 -3.72 0.06 -5.49
C VAL A 127 -5.21 0.21 -5.31
N ILE A 128 -5.62 0.86 -4.22
CA ILE A 128 -7.01 1.16 -3.90
C ILE A 128 -7.14 2.66 -3.70
N PHE A 129 -8.09 3.27 -4.40
CA PHE A 129 -8.52 4.66 -4.19
C PHE A 129 -9.86 4.65 -3.46
N SER A 130 -9.91 5.22 -2.27
CA SER A 130 -11.15 5.46 -1.52
C SER A 130 -11.52 6.93 -1.66
N THR A 131 -12.76 7.21 -2.01
CA THR A 131 -13.22 8.59 -2.22
C THR A 131 -14.72 8.71 -2.01
N ASN A 132 -15.17 9.88 -1.58
CA ASN A 132 -16.57 10.27 -1.52
C ASN A 132 -16.97 11.18 -2.71
N LEU A 133 -16.07 11.39 -3.66
CA LEU A 133 -16.33 12.18 -4.86
C LEU A 133 -16.71 11.28 -6.03
N HIS A 134 -17.50 11.80 -6.96
CA HIS A 134 -17.87 11.04 -8.13
C HIS A 134 -16.64 10.82 -9.04
N PRO A 135 -16.41 9.62 -9.60
CA PRO A 135 -15.23 9.34 -10.42
C PRO A 135 -15.02 10.27 -11.60
N ASN A 136 -16.10 10.83 -12.18
CA ASN A 136 -16.02 11.79 -13.28
C ASN A 136 -15.46 13.16 -12.85
N ASP A 137 -15.57 13.49 -11.57
CA ASP A 137 -15.06 14.75 -11.02
C ASP A 137 -13.59 14.65 -10.62
N LEU A 138 -13.07 13.41 -10.49
CA LEU A 138 -11.72 13.14 -10.04
C LEU A 138 -10.73 12.83 -11.16
N MET A 139 -11.21 12.25 -12.24
CA MET A 139 -10.32 11.69 -13.26
C MET A 139 -10.96 11.68 -14.64
N ASP A 140 -10.13 11.86 -15.64
CA ASP A 140 -10.55 11.78 -17.03
C ASP A 140 -10.95 10.34 -17.46
N PRO A 141 -11.69 10.19 -18.57
CA PRO A 141 -12.10 8.86 -19.05
C PRO A 141 -10.92 7.95 -19.43
N ALA A 142 -9.77 8.52 -19.80
CA ALA A 142 -8.59 7.74 -20.16
C ALA A 142 -7.97 7.10 -18.92
N PHE A 143 -7.98 7.81 -17.78
CA PHE A 143 -7.52 7.23 -16.53
C PHE A 143 -8.53 6.24 -15.94
N GLN A 144 -9.83 6.54 -16.01
CA GLN A 144 -10.87 5.64 -15.52
C GLN A 144 -10.79 4.23 -16.12
N ARG A 145 -10.33 4.10 -17.36
CA ARG A 145 -10.11 2.80 -18.04
C ARG A 145 -8.97 1.97 -17.44
N ARG A 146 -8.06 2.59 -16.71
CA ARG A 146 -6.91 1.92 -16.05
C ARG A 146 -7.27 1.36 -14.68
N ILE A 147 -8.35 1.86 -14.09
CA ILE A 147 -8.89 1.32 -12.84
C ILE A 147 -9.90 0.23 -13.21
N ALA A 148 -9.49 -1.02 -13.09
CA ALA A 148 -10.27 -2.17 -13.56
C ALA A 148 -11.59 -2.36 -12.79
N TYR A 149 -11.59 -2.04 -11.50
CA TYR A 149 -12.75 -2.24 -10.63
C TYR A 149 -13.19 -0.92 -10.01
N LYS A 150 -14.49 -0.66 -10.07
CA LYS A 150 -15.14 0.48 -9.43
C LYS A 150 -16.30 -0.08 -8.60
N LEU A 151 -16.26 0.20 -7.31
CA LEU A 151 -17.26 -0.24 -6.36
C LEU A 151 -17.91 1.01 -5.75
N GLU A 152 -19.21 1.12 -5.93
CA GLU A 152 -20.00 2.13 -5.24
C GLU A 152 -20.55 1.55 -3.94
N THR A 153 -20.30 2.23 -2.83
CA THR A 153 -20.91 1.89 -1.54
C THR A 153 -22.17 2.71 -1.36
N VAL A 154 -23.28 2.04 -1.20
CA VAL A 154 -24.59 2.65 -0.97
C VAL A 154 -25.04 2.40 0.47
N GLU A 155 -25.94 3.22 0.96
CA GLU A 155 -26.57 3.00 2.26
C GLU A 155 -27.28 1.63 2.25
N PRO A 156 -27.07 0.81 3.28
CA PRO A 156 -27.74 -0.48 3.37
C PRO A 156 -29.25 -0.27 3.56
N PRO A 157 -30.09 -1.11 2.92
CA PRO A 157 -31.51 -1.12 3.22
C PRO A 157 -31.77 -1.44 4.70
N GLU A 158 -32.91 -1.01 5.22
CA GLU A 158 -33.22 -1.05 6.65
C GLU A 158 -33.06 -2.46 7.27
N ASP A 159 -33.47 -3.49 6.55
CA ASP A 159 -33.37 -4.88 7.00
C ASP A 159 -31.89 -5.35 7.13
N LEU A 160 -31.03 -4.90 6.23
CA LEU A 160 -29.59 -5.18 6.29
C LEU A 160 -28.91 -4.36 7.40
N PHE A 161 -29.29 -3.10 7.52
CA PHE A 161 -28.79 -2.23 8.59
C PHE A 161 -29.10 -2.83 9.96
N ARG A 162 -30.36 -3.28 10.18
CA ARG A 162 -30.79 -3.93 11.43
C ARG A 162 -29.95 -5.17 11.72
N LYS A 163 -29.75 -6.06 10.75
CA LYS A 163 -28.90 -7.26 10.92
C LYS A 163 -27.46 -6.94 11.29
N VAL A 164 -26.88 -5.92 10.66
CA VAL A 164 -25.51 -5.46 10.99
C VAL A 164 -25.49 -4.92 12.41
N PHE A 165 -26.44 -4.08 12.78
CA PHE A 165 -26.56 -3.49 14.12
C PHE A 165 -26.72 -4.56 15.21
N GLU A 166 -27.64 -5.52 15.02
CA GLU A 166 -27.84 -6.66 15.94
C GLU A 166 -26.55 -7.50 16.09
N GLY A 167 -25.87 -7.77 14.97
CA GLY A 167 -24.61 -8.50 15.00
C GLY A 167 -23.51 -7.78 15.77
N MET A 168 -23.43 -6.46 15.67
CA MET A 168 -22.48 -5.64 16.42
C MET A 168 -22.85 -5.55 17.92
N ALA A 169 -24.12 -5.33 18.23
CA ALA A 169 -24.61 -5.30 19.61
C ALA A 169 -24.33 -6.64 20.33
N LYS A 170 -24.60 -7.76 19.65
CA LYS A 170 -24.27 -9.10 20.19
C LYS A 170 -22.78 -9.28 20.47
N LYS A 171 -21.91 -8.81 19.57
CA LYS A 171 -20.46 -8.84 19.78
C LYS A 171 -20.01 -7.95 20.94
N ALA A 172 -20.70 -6.85 21.17
CA ALA A 172 -20.46 -5.94 22.29
C ALA A 172 -21.10 -6.41 23.61
N GLY A 173 -21.84 -7.53 23.62
CA GLY A 173 -22.54 -8.03 24.80
C GLY A 173 -23.75 -7.19 25.18
N LEU A 174 -24.33 -6.43 24.25
CA LEU A 174 -25.52 -5.61 24.45
C LEU A 174 -26.77 -6.39 24.05
N GLU A 175 -27.81 -6.38 24.91
CA GLU A 175 -29.15 -6.87 24.57
C GLU A 175 -29.93 -5.69 23.92
N LEU A 176 -30.48 -5.93 22.75
CA LEU A 176 -31.32 -4.97 22.07
C LEU A 176 -32.76 -5.18 22.55
N THR A 177 -33.41 -4.12 22.99
CA THR A 177 -34.85 -4.08 23.28
C THR A 177 -35.59 -3.52 22.08
N ASP A 178 -36.75 -4.08 21.76
CA ASP A 178 -37.61 -3.70 20.63
C ASP A 178 -38.41 -2.40 20.91
N GLU A 179 -37.82 -1.39 21.59
CA GLU A 179 -38.43 -0.05 21.77
C GLU A 179 -37.88 0.95 20.77
#